data_64a496a0fb804f51f07b38e5a3701725
#
_entry.id   64a496a0fb804f51f07b38e5a3701725
#
_cell.length_a   1.000
_cell.length_b   1.000
_cell.length_c   1.000
_cell.angle_alpha   90.00
_cell.angle_beta   90.00
_cell.angle_gamma   90.00
#
_symmetry.space_group_name_H-M   'P 1'
#
loop_
_entity.id
_entity.type
_entity.pdbx_description
1 polymer ?
#
loop_
_entity_poly.entity_id
_entity_poly.type
_entity_poly.pdbx_seq_one_letter_code
_entity_poly.pdbx_strand_id
1 'polypeptide(L)'
;YVILIVFVILLPMLVTNSVGMGDPFFCKYICPQGFLEGAIPLSLGNAAIRSALGKLFSFKCLILIAVVVLSILFYRPFCKWICPLGAIYSLFNKVSLLSIKVENSKCVGCNKCAKVCKMDVDVRKTPDHSECIRCGACIKACPANAIHYQFMGKKYK
;
A
#
# COMPACT_ATOMS: atom_id res chain seq x y z
N TYR A 1 -10.74 1.12 2.86
CA TYR A 1 -11.66 -0.03 2.95
C TYR A 1 -12.85 0.09 1.98
N VAL A 2 -13.39 1.28 1.74
CA VAL A 2 -14.53 1.48 0.81
C VAL A 2 -14.21 0.94 -0.59
N ILE A 3 -13.03 1.25 -1.14
CA ILE A 3 -12.60 0.76 -2.45
C ILE A 3 -12.50 -0.78 -2.47
N LEU A 4 -11.99 -1.40 -1.41
CA LEU A 4 -11.93 -2.85 -1.28
C LEU A 4 -13.33 -3.47 -1.35
N ILE A 5 -14.27 -2.96 -0.55
CA ILE A 5 -15.63 -3.52 -0.47
C ILE A 5 -16.37 -3.30 -1.79
N VAL A 6 -16.36 -2.09 -2.34
CA VAL A 6 -17.13 -1.73 -3.53
C VAL A 6 -16.54 -2.36 -4.79
N PHE A 7 -15.26 -2.14 -5.08
CA PHE A 7 -14.64 -2.52 -6.36
C PHE A 7 -14.13 -3.96 -6.42
N VAL A 8 -13.85 -4.58 -5.29
CA VAL A 8 -13.28 -5.94 -5.26
C VAL A 8 -14.33 -6.97 -4.87
N ILE A 9 -15.30 -6.62 -4.02
CA ILE A 9 -16.31 -7.57 -3.55
C ILE A 9 -17.65 -7.31 -4.25
N LEU A 10 -18.24 -6.12 -4.08
CA LEU A 10 -19.62 -5.83 -4.47
C LEU A 10 -19.80 -5.78 -6.00
N LEU A 11 -18.96 -5.05 -6.71
CA LEU A 11 -19.06 -4.91 -8.17
C LEU A 11 -18.86 -6.26 -8.91
N PRO A 12 -17.86 -7.09 -8.62
CA PRO A 12 -17.71 -8.39 -9.27
C PRO A 12 -18.84 -9.38 -8.93
N MET A 13 -19.51 -9.22 -7.77
CA MET A 13 -20.67 -10.06 -7.42
C MET A 13 -21.95 -9.63 -8.15
N LEU A 14 -22.12 -8.33 -8.38
CA LEU A 14 -23.32 -7.78 -9.03
C LEU A 14 -23.25 -7.81 -10.56
N VAL A 15 -22.06 -7.63 -11.12
CA VAL A 15 -21.83 -7.56 -12.57
C VAL A 15 -21.03 -8.77 -13.01
N THR A 16 -21.76 -9.78 -13.49
CA THR A 16 -21.17 -11.00 -14.05
C THR A 16 -21.12 -10.91 -15.58
N ASN A 17 -20.07 -11.46 -16.17
CA ASN A 17 -19.94 -11.59 -17.62
C ASN A 17 -20.88 -12.67 -18.19
N SER A 18 -20.99 -12.74 -19.52
CA SER A 18 -21.75 -13.77 -20.23
C SER A 18 -21.35 -15.21 -19.87
N VAL A 19 -20.19 -15.41 -19.28
CA VAL A 19 -19.66 -16.70 -18.82
C VAL A 19 -19.94 -16.94 -17.32
N GLY A 20 -20.66 -16.02 -16.65
CA GLY A 20 -20.99 -16.13 -15.22
C GLY A 20 -19.84 -15.78 -14.25
N MET A 21 -18.71 -15.25 -14.76
CA MET A 21 -17.61 -14.80 -13.92
C MET A 21 -17.68 -13.29 -13.68
N GLY A 22 -17.35 -12.85 -12.46
CA GLY A 22 -17.27 -11.44 -12.10
C GLY A 22 -16.06 -10.75 -12.75
N ASP A 23 -16.27 -9.58 -13.35
CA ASP A 23 -15.17 -8.78 -13.93
C ASP A 23 -14.30 -8.15 -12.81
N PRO A 24 -12.98 -8.22 -12.89
CA PRO A 24 -12.08 -7.56 -11.93
C PRO A 24 -11.99 -6.06 -12.20
N PHE A 25 -13.02 -5.32 -11.84
CA PHE A 25 -13.13 -3.89 -12.13
C PHE A 25 -11.94 -3.05 -11.67
N PHE A 26 -11.44 -3.31 -10.47
CA PHE A 26 -10.30 -2.59 -9.94
C PHE A 26 -9.05 -2.78 -10.81
N CYS A 27 -8.73 -4.03 -11.15
CA CYS A 27 -7.55 -4.35 -11.98
C CYS A 27 -7.72 -3.86 -13.42
N LYS A 28 -8.96 -3.91 -13.93
CA LYS A 28 -9.27 -3.52 -15.31
C LYS A 28 -9.19 -2.01 -15.55
N TYR A 29 -9.59 -1.19 -14.56
CA TYR A 29 -9.73 0.25 -14.75
C TYR A 29 -8.75 1.10 -13.93
N ILE A 30 -8.41 0.71 -12.71
CA ILE A 30 -7.70 1.57 -11.75
C ILE A 30 -6.25 1.11 -11.51
N CYS A 31 -5.99 -0.20 -11.51
CA CYS A 31 -4.68 -0.72 -11.12
C CYS A 31 -3.59 -0.41 -12.18
N PRO A 32 -2.54 0.35 -11.84
CA PRO A 32 -1.44 0.63 -12.75
C PRO A 32 -0.52 -0.56 -12.96
N GLN A 33 -0.46 -1.52 -12.04
CA GLN A 33 0.44 -2.68 -12.08
C GLN A 33 0.17 -3.57 -13.29
N GLY A 34 -1.09 -3.95 -13.52
CA GLY A 34 -1.45 -4.77 -14.69
C GLY A 34 -1.21 -4.07 -16.03
N PHE A 35 -1.22 -2.74 -16.03
CA PHE A 35 -0.87 -1.96 -17.20
C PHE A 35 0.65 -1.95 -17.44
N LEU A 36 1.45 -1.76 -16.39
CA LEU A 36 2.90 -1.71 -16.47
C LEU A 36 3.51 -3.07 -16.87
N GLU A 37 3.06 -4.15 -16.25
CA GLU A 37 3.63 -5.50 -16.47
C GLU A 37 3.00 -6.23 -17.65
N GLY A 38 1.74 -5.96 -17.96
CA GLY A 38 1.01 -6.65 -19.03
C GLY A 38 0.90 -5.84 -20.30
N ALA A 39 0.20 -4.71 -20.25
CA ALA A 39 -0.18 -3.97 -21.45
C ALA A 39 1.01 -3.32 -22.18
N ILE A 40 2.01 -2.79 -21.45
CA ILE A 40 3.18 -2.15 -22.06
C ILE A 40 4.06 -3.18 -22.79
N PRO A 41 4.56 -4.27 -22.17
CA PRO A 41 5.38 -5.24 -22.87
C PRO A 41 4.66 -5.88 -24.06
N LEU A 42 3.37 -6.18 -23.89
CA LEU A 42 2.56 -6.79 -24.95
C LEU A 42 2.36 -5.85 -26.16
N SER A 43 2.16 -4.56 -25.90
CA SER A 43 2.03 -3.54 -26.96
C SER A 43 3.35 -3.26 -27.68
N LEU A 44 4.49 -3.43 -27.00
CA LEU A 44 5.81 -3.30 -27.63
C LEU A 44 6.14 -4.51 -28.51
N GLY A 45 5.73 -5.71 -28.10
CA GLY A 45 6.01 -6.96 -28.83
C GLY A 45 5.12 -7.19 -30.06
N ASN A 46 3.91 -6.64 -30.12
CA ASN A 46 2.93 -6.92 -31.17
C ASN A 46 2.28 -5.67 -31.75
N ALA A 47 2.54 -5.38 -33.02
CA ALA A 47 1.97 -4.24 -33.74
C ALA A 47 0.43 -4.35 -33.90
N ALA A 48 -0.10 -5.57 -34.06
CA ALA A 48 -1.54 -5.82 -34.17
C ALA A 48 -2.29 -5.44 -32.88
N ILE A 49 -1.70 -5.72 -31.72
CA ILE A 49 -2.27 -5.34 -30.43
C ILE A 49 -2.23 -3.83 -30.24
N ARG A 50 -1.18 -3.18 -30.68
CA ARG A 50 -1.05 -1.71 -30.63
C ARG A 50 -2.16 -1.00 -31.41
N SER A 51 -2.54 -1.50 -32.56
CA SER A 51 -3.65 -0.93 -33.35
C SER A 51 -5.02 -1.18 -32.71
N ALA A 52 -5.19 -2.27 -31.96
CA ALA A 52 -6.40 -2.61 -31.22
C ALA A 52 -6.53 -1.90 -29.87
N LEU A 53 -5.46 -1.26 -29.37
CA LEU A 53 -5.44 -0.51 -28.14
C LEU A 53 -6.24 0.79 -28.26
N GLY A 54 -7.48 0.76 -27.78
CA GLY A 54 -8.41 1.88 -27.83
C GLY A 54 -8.24 2.91 -26.71
N LYS A 55 -9.30 3.69 -26.45
CA LYS A 55 -9.36 4.74 -25.41
C LYS A 55 -8.99 4.27 -24.00
N LEU A 56 -9.21 2.99 -23.69
CA LEU A 56 -8.87 2.42 -22.39
C LEU A 56 -7.34 2.40 -22.13
N PHE A 57 -6.54 2.21 -23.17
CA PHE A 57 -5.07 2.27 -23.06
C PHE A 57 -4.61 3.68 -22.70
N SER A 58 -5.11 4.71 -23.42
CA SER A 58 -4.78 6.11 -23.13
C SER A 58 -5.20 6.52 -21.72
N PHE A 59 -6.39 6.08 -21.27
CA PHE A 59 -6.88 6.33 -19.92
C PHE A 59 -5.96 5.70 -18.85
N LYS A 60 -5.53 4.46 -19.04
CA LYS A 60 -4.61 3.79 -18.11
C LYS A 60 -3.22 4.40 -18.12
N CYS A 61 -2.74 4.86 -19.28
CA CYS A 61 -1.48 5.59 -19.36
C CYS A 61 -1.53 6.88 -18.53
N LEU A 62 -2.63 7.62 -18.59
CA LEU A 62 -2.85 8.81 -17.77
C LEU A 62 -2.85 8.48 -16.27
N ILE A 63 -3.53 7.41 -15.86
CA ILE A 63 -3.50 6.95 -14.46
C ILE A 63 -2.08 6.59 -14.03
N LEU A 64 -1.32 5.87 -14.85
CA LEU A 64 0.06 5.51 -14.55
C LEU A 64 0.91 6.77 -14.34
N ILE A 65 0.83 7.75 -15.24
CA ILE A 65 1.55 9.02 -15.12
C ILE A 65 1.17 9.75 -13.84
N ALA A 66 -0.13 9.83 -13.53
CA ALA A 66 -0.62 10.46 -12.31
C ALA A 66 -0.06 9.76 -11.05
N VAL A 67 -0.04 8.42 -11.03
CA VAL A 67 0.52 7.65 -9.90
C VAL A 67 2.02 7.88 -9.77
N VAL A 68 2.77 7.96 -10.87
CA VAL A 68 4.21 8.25 -10.86
C VAL A 68 4.47 9.65 -10.29
N VAL A 69 3.75 10.67 -10.77
CA VAL A 69 3.88 12.05 -10.27
C VAL A 69 3.54 12.12 -8.77
N LEU A 70 2.44 11.50 -8.35
CA LEU A 70 2.06 11.43 -6.94
C LEU A 70 3.12 10.70 -6.09
N SER A 71 3.78 9.69 -6.64
CA SER A 71 4.82 8.94 -5.92
C SER A 71 6.12 9.74 -5.72
N ILE A 72 6.35 10.76 -6.53
CA ILE A 72 7.46 11.71 -6.34
C ILE A 72 7.14 12.65 -5.17
N LEU A 73 5.87 13.10 -5.06
CA LEU A 73 5.43 14.04 -4.04
C LEU A 73 5.17 13.38 -2.69
N PHE A 74 4.59 12.18 -2.70
CA PHE A 74 4.17 11.44 -1.50
C PHE A 74 4.77 10.05 -1.45
N TYR A 75 5.07 9.57 -0.26
CA TYR A 75 5.58 8.22 -0.08
C TYR A 75 4.45 7.19 -0.22
N ARG A 76 4.50 6.37 -1.28
CA ARG A 76 3.54 5.27 -1.58
C ARG A 76 2.06 5.69 -1.58
N PRO A 77 1.63 6.75 -2.27
CA PRO A 77 0.27 7.26 -2.19
C PRO A 77 -0.77 6.25 -2.68
N PHE A 78 -0.49 5.54 -3.77
CA PHE A 78 -1.39 4.54 -4.33
C PHE A 78 -1.64 3.38 -3.35
N CYS A 79 -0.58 2.84 -2.74
CA CYS A 79 -0.68 1.71 -1.79
C CYS A 79 -1.39 2.11 -0.49
N LYS A 80 -1.25 3.38 -0.06
CA LYS A 80 -1.83 3.89 1.18
C LYS A 80 -3.32 4.20 1.03
N TRP A 81 -3.74 4.80 -0.10
CA TRP A 81 -5.07 5.38 -0.23
C TRP A 81 -6.02 4.58 -1.12
N ILE A 82 -5.52 3.95 -2.17
CA ILE A 82 -6.34 3.39 -3.25
C ILE A 82 -6.26 1.87 -3.31
N CYS A 83 -5.09 1.28 -3.03
CA CYS A 83 -4.86 -0.14 -3.25
C CYS A 83 -5.64 -1.03 -2.26
N PRO A 84 -6.55 -1.89 -2.72
CA PRO A 84 -7.30 -2.81 -1.86
C PRO A 84 -6.39 -3.82 -1.15
N LEU A 85 -5.29 -4.22 -1.79
CA LEU A 85 -4.30 -5.10 -1.19
C LEU A 85 -3.61 -4.43 0.02
N GLY A 86 -3.34 -3.11 -0.07
CA GLY A 86 -2.84 -2.33 1.07
C GLY A 86 -3.81 -2.32 2.25
N ALA A 87 -5.12 -2.24 1.97
CA ALA A 87 -6.17 -2.32 2.99
C ALA A 87 -6.20 -3.70 3.68
N ILE A 88 -6.05 -4.78 2.91
CA ILE A 88 -5.97 -6.15 3.46
C ILE A 88 -4.74 -6.29 4.36
N TYR A 89 -3.57 -5.87 3.90
CA TYR A 89 -2.34 -5.93 4.71
C TYR A 89 -2.45 -5.09 5.98
N SER A 90 -3.14 -3.95 5.95
CA SER A 90 -3.34 -3.13 7.14
C SER A 90 -4.19 -3.82 8.21
N LEU A 91 -5.17 -4.66 7.81
CA LEU A 91 -5.94 -5.50 8.73
C LEU A 91 -5.06 -6.55 9.41
N PHE A 92 -4.28 -7.28 8.62
CA PHE A 92 -3.36 -8.30 9.13
C PHE A 92 -2.22 -7.72 9.97
N ASN A 93 -1.90 -6.44 9.79
CA ASN A 93 -0.85 -5.78 10.56
C ASN A 93 -1.13 -5.74 12.07
N LYS A 94 -2.41 -5.70 12.48
CA LYS A 94 -2.81 -5.75 13.88
C LYS A 94 -2.56 -7.12 14.54
N VAL A 95 -2.62 -8.20 13.75
CA VAL A 95 -2.47 -9.59 14.22
C VAL A 95 -1.03 -10.10 14.03
N SER A 96 -0.15 -9.27 13.52
CA SER A 96 1.22 -9.67 13.20
C SER A 96 2.04 -9.99 14.45
N LEU A 97 2.78 -11.09 14.40
CA LEU A 97 3.67 -11.58 15.46
C LEU A 97 4.84 -10.63 15.75
N LEU A 98 5.26 -9.85 14.75
CA LEU A 98 6.29 -8.82 14.90
C LEU A 98 5.62 -7.49 15.20
N SER A 99 5.93 -6.87 16.31
CA SER A 99 5.42 -5.56 16.71
C SER A 99 6.55 -4.60 17.07
N ILE A 100 6.28 -3.30 17.03
CA ILE A 100 7.20 -2.28 17.55
C ILE A 100 6.65 -1.84 18.90
N LYS A 101 7.51 -1.81 19.92
CA LYS A 101 7.15 -1.33 21.26
C LYS A 101 8.01 -0.16 21.66
N VAL A 102 7.42 0.73 22.44
CA VAL A 102 8.09 1.90 23.03
C VAL A 102 8.15 1.73 24.52
N GLU A 103 9.34 1.83 25.08
CA GLU A 103 9.61 1.79 26.52
C GLU A 103 9.45 3.20 27.09
N ASN A 104 8.29 3.48 27.69
CA ASN A 104 7.93 4.82 28.18
C ASN A 104 8.91 5.34 29.24
N SER A 105 9.51 4.46 30.03
CA SER A 105 10.51 4.81 31.05
C SER A 105 11.79 5.43 30.48
N LYS A 106 12.15 5.07 29.24
CA LYS A 106 13.32 5.58 28.54
C LYS A 106 13.01 6.68 27.54
N CYS A 107 11.73 6.90 27.24
CA CYS A 107 11.30 7.85 26.23
C CYS A 107 11.40 9.29 26.72
N VAL A 108 12.28 10.08 26.14
CA VAL A 108 12.50 11.51 26.48
C VAL A 108 11.53 12.46 25.74
N GLY A 109 10.58 11.96 24.97
CA GLY A 109 9.57 12.78 24.28
C GLY A 109 10.05 13.62 23.10
N CYS A 110 11.24 13.39 22.55
CA CYS A 110 11.90 14.26 21.56
C CYS A 110 11.25 14.30 20.15
N ASN A 111 10.22 13.52 19.87
CA ASN A 111 9.48 13.44 18.60
C ASN A 111 10.28 13.04 17.35
N LYS A 112 11.58 12.69 17.47
CA LYS A 112 12.40 12.31 16.31
C LYS A 112 11.83 11.09 15.57
N CYS A 113 11.27 10.12 16.29
CA CYS A 113 10.68 8.92 15.71
C CYS A 113 9.47 9.22 14.81
N ALA A 114 8.61 10.17 15.19
CA ALA A 114 7.48 10.60 14.38
C ALA A 114 7.94 11.37 13.13
N LYS A 115 8.93 12.26 13.25
CA LYS A 115 9.46 13.04 12.11
C LYS A 115 10.16 12.19 11.04
N VAL A 116 10.79 11.09 11.43
CA VAL A 116 11.50 10.16 10.51
C VAL A 116 10.53 9.15 9.87
N CYS A 117 9.31 9.05 10.38
CA CYS A 117 8.35 8.08 9.88
C CYS A 117 7.81 8.50 8.51
N LYS A 118 8.17 7.75 7.46
CA LYS A 118 7.67 7.99 6.09
C LYS A 118 6.17 7.69 5.91
N MET A 119 5.56 6.99 6.87
CA MET A 119 4.14 6.66 6.88
C MET A 119 3.30 7.60 7.77
N ASP A 120 3.91 8.66 8.32
CA ASP A 120 3.27 9.63 9.22
C ASP A 120 2.63 9.00 10.47
N VAL A 121 3.19 7.88 10.95
CA VAL A 121 2.71 7.20 12.16
C VAL A 121 3.48 7.69 13.38
N ASP A 122 2.74 8.19 14.38
CA ASP A 122 3.33 8.47 15.70
C ASP A 122 3.45 7.19 16.52
N VAL A 123 4.62 6.57 16.45
CA VAL A 123 4.92 5.28 17.10
C VAL A 123 4.77 5.37 18.64
N ARG A 124 4.85 6.56 19.24
CA ARG A 124 4.68 6.74 20.70
C ARG A 124 3.23 6.60 21.13
N LYS A 125 2.30 7.12 20.32
CA LYS A 125 0.85 7.04 20.60
C LYS A 125 0.27 5.71 20.17
N THR A 126 0.67 5.25 18.99
CA THR A 126 0.13 4.03 18.37
C THR A 126 1.27 3.17 17.81
N PRO A 127 1.99 2.41 18.65
CA PRO A 127 3.14 1.62 18.21
C PRO A 127 2.78 0.53 17.18
N ASP A 128 1.60 -0.07 17.29
CA ASP A 128 1.10 -1.10 16.36
C ASP A 128 0.04 -0.55 15.40
N HIS A 129 0.27 0.66 14.84
CA HIS A 129 -0.64 1.25 13.87
C HIS A 129 -0.77 0.39 12.61
N SER A 130 -1.98 0.30 12.06
CA SER A 130 -2.29 -0.52 10.89
C SER A 130 -1.46 -0.16 9.64
N GLU A 131 -1.05 1.09 9.50
CA GLU A 131 -0.22 1.58 8.39
C GLU A 131 1.29 1.45 8.63
N CYS A 132 1.72 0.97 9.81
CA CYS A 132 3.13 0.83 10.12
C CYS A 132 3.77 -0.32 9.31
N ILE A 133 4.72 -0.01 8.44
CA ILE A 133 5.47 -1.01 7.64
C ILE A 133 6.65 -1.64 8.38
N ARG A 134 6.83 -1.33 9.65
CA ARG A 134 7.89 -1.88 10.53
C ARG A 134 9.31 -1.77 9.95
N CYS A 135 9.60 -0.69 9.23
CA CYS A 135 10.90 -0.47 8.57
C CYS A 135 12.06 -0.21 9.53
N GLY A 136 11.79 0.05 10.82
CA GLY A 136 12.81 0.30 11.85
C GLY A 136 13.47 1.68 11.82
N ALA A 137 13.05 2.60 10.95
CA ALA A 137 13.60 3.94 10.89
C ALA A 137 13.49 4.70 12.23
N CYS A 138 12.34 4.52 12.92
CA CYS A 138 12.10 5.11 14.24
C CYS A 138 13.05 4.54 15.32
N ILE A 139 13.44 3.25 15.23
CA ILE A 139 14.39 2.60 16.15
C ILE A 139 15.76 3.22 15.97
N LYS A 140 16.22 3.34 14.72
CA LYS A 140 17.54 3.94 14.40
C LYS A 140 17.61 5.42 14.78
N ALA A 141 16.50 6.15 14.72
CA ALA A 141 16.44 7.57 15.03
C ALA A 141 16.30 7.88 16.53
N CYS A 142 16.05 6.87 17.36
CA CYS A 142 15.82 7.05 18.79
C CYS A 142 17.15 7.18 19.57
N PRO A 143 17.49 8.38 20.11
CA PRO A 143 18.74 8.56 20.85
C PRO A 143 18.74 7.83 22.21
N ALA A 144 17.56 7.62 22.78
CA ALA A 144 17.40 6.95 24.08
C ALA A 144 17.24 5.42 23.97
N ASN A 145 17.30 4.84 22.76
CA ASN A 145 17.06 3.42 22.50
C ASN A 145 15.77 2.89 23.15
N ALA A 146 14.75 3.74 23.22
CA ALA A 146 13.47 3.42 23.84
C ALA A 146 12.54 2.58 22.95
N ILE A 147 12.88 2.39 21.66
CA ILE A 147 12.05 1.70 20.68
C ILE A 147 12.78 0.41 20.26
N HIS A 148 12.06 -0.70 20.28
CA HIS A 148 12.60 -2.02 19.91
C HIS A 148 11.55 -2.86 19.19
N TYR A 149 12.02 -3.89 18.49
CA TYR A 149 11.13 -4.93 17.97
C TYR A 149 10.73 -5.89 19.07
N GLN A 150 9.50 -6.35 19.04
CA GLN A 150 8.99 -7.43 19.86
C GLN A 150 8.41 -8.52 18.96
N PHE A 151 8.88 -9.75 19.14
CA PHE A 151 8.36 -10.92 18.44
C PHE A 151 7.79 -11.90 19.48
N MET A 152 6.50 -12.24 19.38
CA MET A 152 5.81 -13.13 20.31
C MET A 152 6.10 -12.85 21.81
N GLY A 153 6.17 -11.58 22.18
CA GLY A 153 6.49 -11.17 23.57
C GLY A 153 7.98 -11.08 23.92
N LYS A 154 8.91 -11.57 23.06
CA LYS A 154 10.36 -11.44 23.30
C LYS A 154 10.89 -10.15 22.68
N LYS A 155 11.72 -9.40 23.41
CA LYS A 155 12.40 -8.20 22.92
C LYS A 155 13.56 -8.58 22.00
N TYR A 156 13.64 -7.94 20.84
CA TYR A 156 14.79 -8.00 19.93
C TYR A 156 15.40 -6.61 19.78
N LYS A 157 16.74 -6.58 19.82
CA LYS A 157 17.51 -5.35 19.72
C LYS A 157 17.84 -5.04 18.26
#